data_6c84a8c84d5edb988b96c7529dfdd306
#
_entry.id   6c84a8c84d5edb988b96c7529dfdd306
#
_cell.length_a   1.000
_cell.length_b   1.000
_cell.length_c   1.000
_cell.angle_alpha   90.00
_cell.angle_beta   90.00
_cell.angle_gamma   90.00
#
_symmetry.space_group_name_H-M   'P 1'
#
loop_
_entity.id
_entity.type
_entity.pdbx_description
1 polymer ?
#
loop_
_entity_poly.entity_id
_entity_poly.type
_entity_poly.pdbx_seq_one_letter_code
_entity_poly.pdbx_strand_id
1 'polypeptide(L)'
;MKIKEGFEIQNVCGEYIIVPAGADNVDYSKIISLNETAAYLWENVSGKESFTIDEMVTLLLAEYDVEEEIAREDCCTIAERWREMELIEE
;
A
#
# COMPACT_ATOMS: atom_id res chain seq x y z
N MET A 1 -0.91 -4.08 11.87
CA MET A 1 -0.98 -2.84 11.06
C MET A 1 -2.35 -2.75 10.41
N LYS A 2 -2.81 -1.56 10.18
CA LYS A 2 -4.09 -1.29 9.55
C LYS A 2 -3.96 -0.06 8.66
N ILE A 3 -4.53 -0.11 7.46
CA ILE A 3 -4.62 1.08 6.60
C ILE A 3 -5.56 2.08 7.27
N LYS A 4 -5.12 3.32 7.40
CA LYS A 4 -5.97 4.39 7.96
C LYS A 4 -7.15 4.63 7.03
N GLU A 5 -8.31 4.90 7.62
CA GLU A 5 -9.50 5.24 6.86
C GLU A 5 -9.34 6.61 6.23
N GLY A 6 -10.04 6.84 5.14
CA GLY A 6 -10.02 8.13 4.45
C GLY A 6 -9.05 8.22 3.30
N PHE A 7 -8.43 7.12 2.91
CA PHE A 7 -7.58 7.08 1.72
C PHE A 7 -8.13 6.11 0.70
N GLU A 8 -7.94 6.42 -0.56
CA GLU A 8 -8.30 5.52 -1.65
C GLU A 8 -7.21 5.50 -2.71
N ILE A 9 -7.12 4.39 -3.43
CA ILE A 9 -6.18 4.25 -4.53
C ILE A 9 -6.90 4.59 -5.83
N GLN A 10 -6.21 5.33 -6.70
CA GLN A 10 -6.72 5.67 -8.03
C GLN A 10 -5.65 5.36 -9.08
N ASN A 11 -6.11 4.97 -10.26
CA ASN A 11 -5.22 4.77 -11.41
C ASN A 11 -5.40 5.97 -12.33
N VAL A 12 -4.35 6.78 -12.45
CA VAL A 12 -4.36 7.97 -13.30
C VAL A 12 -3.24 7.85 -14.33
N CYS A 13 -3.63 7.74 -15.59
CA CYS A 13 -2.68 7.62 -16.71
C CYS A 13 -1.69 6.46 -16.53
N GLY A 14 -2.16 5.34 -15.97
CA GLY A 14 -1.34 4.16 -15.76
C GLY A 14 -0.53 4.18 -14.47
N GLU A 15 -0.63 5.24 -13.69
CA GLU A 15 0.03 5.33 -12.40
C GLU A 15 -0.96 5.13 -11.27
N TYR A 16 -0.52 4.42 -10.24
CA TYR A 16 -1.33 4.22 -9.04
C TYR A 16 -0.98 5.28 -8.01
N ILE A 17 -2.00 6.00 -7.54
CA ILE A 17 -1.80 7.05 -6.54
C ILE A 17 -2.76 6.86 -5.37
N ILE A 18 -2.34 7.33 -4.21
CA ILE A 18 -3.17 7.35 -3.01
C ILE A 18 -3.64 8.78 -2.81
N VAL A 19 -4.94 8.95 -2.66
CA VAL A 19 -5.57 10.27 -2.44
C VAL A 19 -6.50 10.20 -1.25
N PRO A 20 -6.74 11.33 -0.56
CA PRO A 20 -7.75 11.39 0.50
C PRO A 20 -9.15 11.19 -0.11
N ALA A 21 -9.91 10.25 0.45
CA ALA A 21 -11.26 9.97 -0.01
C ALA A 21 -12.19 11.12 0.35
N GLY A 22 -13.06 11.51 -0.58
CA GLY A 22 -14.06 12.53 -0.35
C GLY A 22 -13.55 13.95 -0.26
N ALA A 23 -12.30 14.20 -0.63
CA ALA A 23 -11.76 15.55 -0.62
C ALA A 23 -12.24 16.33 -1.84
N ASP A 24 -12.83 17.50 -1.62
CA ASP A 24 -13.29 18.36 -2.71
C ASP A 24 -12.11 19.00 -3.43
N ASN A 25 -11.02 19.23 -2.70
CA ASN A 25 -9.78 19.78 -3.24
C ASN A 25 -8.65 18.83 -2.93
N VAL A 26 -8.14 18.14 -3.95
CA VAL A 26 -6.99 17.26 -3.79
C VAL A 26 -5.72 18.11 -3.90
N ASP A 27 -4.90 18.05 -2.88
CA ASP A 27 -3.60 18.70 -2.92
C ASP A 27 -2.62 17.77 -3.63
N TYR A 28 -2.43 17.99 -4.91
CA TYR A 28 -1.57 17.14 -5.74
C TYR A 28 -0.10 17.15 -5.31
N SER A 29 0.31 18.10 -4.48
CA SER A 29 1.67 18.10 -3.93
C SER A 29 1.87 17.03 -2.86
N LYS A 30 0.78 16.47 -2.34
CA LYS A 30 0.81 15.42 -1.31
C LYS A 30 0.37 14.06 -1.81
N ILE A 31 0.28 13.91 -3.13
CA ILE A 31 -0.07 12.62 -3.73
C ILE A 31 1.08 11.65 -3.57
N ILE A 32 0.74 10.45 -3.19
CA ILE A 32 1.71 9.35 -3.00
C ILE A 32 1.54 8.39 -4.16
N SER A 33 2.61 8.21 -4.94
CA SER A 33 2.63 7.25 -6.03
C SER A 33 3.05 5.87 -5.51
N LEU A 34 2.37 4.83 -6.02
CA LEU A 34 2.71 3.46 -5.69
C LEU A 34 3.17 2.74 -6.95
N ASN A 35 4.20 1.89 -6.82
CA ASN A 35 4.55 1.00 -7.90
C ASN A 35 3.50 -0.12 -7.95
N GLU A 36 3.57 -0.97 -8.97
CA GLU A 36 2.62 -2.05 -9.17
C GLU A 36 2.52 -2.99 -7.96
N THR A 37 3.66 -3.36 -7.39
CA THR A 37 3.71 -4.25 -6.24
C THR A 37 3.05 -3.63 -5.01
N ALA A 38 3.35 -2.37 -4.72
CA ALA A 38 2.77 -1.67 -3.58
C ALA A 38 1.27 -1.47 -3.78
N ALA A 39 0.83 -1.19 -5.01
CA ALA A 39 -0.59 -1.04 -5.32
C ALA A 39 -1.34 -2.36 -5.11
N TYR A 40 -0.76 -3.47 -5.55
CA TYR A 40 -1.33 -4.79 -5.33
C TYR A 40 -1.51 -5.09 -3.84
N LEU A 41 -0.48 -4.82 -3.05
CA LEU A 41 -0.55 -5.03 -1.60
C LEU A 41 -1.60 -4.13 -0.96
N TRP A 42 -1.63 -2.86 -1.34
CA TRP A 42 -2.60 -1.91 -0.81
C TRP A 42 -4.04 -2.39 -1.05
N GLU A 43 -4.35 -2.78 -2.29
CA GLU A 43 -5.69 -3.26 -2.63
C GLU A 43 -6.10 -4.49 -1.84
N ASN A 44 -5.14 -5.38 -1.57
CA ASN A 44 -5.42 -6.63 -0.86
C ASN A 44 -5.50 -6.49 0.65
N VAL A 45 -4.81 -5.52 1.25
CA VAL A 45 -4.85 -5.31 2.70
C VAL A 45 -5.82 -4.21 3.11
N SER A 46 -6.24 -3.39 2.16
CA SER A 46 -7.24 -2.34 2.39
C SER A 46 -8.58 -2.99 2.75
N GLY A 47 -9.20 -2.52 3.80
CA GLY A 47 -10.46 -3.08 4.29
C GLY A 47 -10.30 -4.19 5.31
N LYS A 48 -9.10 -4.67 5.55
CA LYS A 48 -8.85 -5.62 6.63
C LYS A 48 -8.76 -4.86 7.95
N GLU A 49 -9.24 -5.48 9.03
CA GLU A 49 -9.13 -4.88 10.35
C GLU A 49 -7.67 -4.74 10.80
N SER A 50 -6.84 -5.68 10.38
CA SER A 50 -5.40 -5.60 10.58
C SER A 50 -4.69 -6.55 9.62
N PHE A 51 -3.41 -6.30 9.39
CA PHE A 51 -2.58 -7.17 8.58
C PHE A 51 -1.15 -7.16 9.12
N THR A 52 -0.37 -8.16 8.74
CA THR A 52 1.01 -8.32 9.19
C THR A 52 1.94 -8.37 7.99
N ILE A 53 3.24 -8.24 8.26
CA ILE A 53 4.27 -8.42 7.22
C ILE A 53 4.17 -9.82 6.63
N ASP A 54 3.92 -10.84 7.46
CA ASP A 54 3.78 -12.22 6.97
C ASP A 54 2.63 -12.36 5.97
N GLU A 55 1.52 -11.69 6.23
CA GLU A 55 0.38 -11.69 5.30
C GLU A 55 0.75 -11.01 3.99
N MET A 56 1.49 -9.90 4.04
CA MET A 56 1.97 -9.20 2.85
C MET A 56 2.91 -10.10 2.03
N VAL A 57 3.81 -10.80 2.70
CA VAL A 57 4.73 -11.74 2.05
C VAL A 57 3.94 -12.85 1.35
N THR A 58 2.95 -13.41 2.01
CA THR A 58 2.09 -14.45 1.44
C THR A 58 1.40 -13.95 0.17
N LEU A 59 0.90 -12.72 0.19
CA LEU A 59 0.27 -12.10 -0.98
C LEU A 59 1.26 -11.97 -2.14
N LEU A 60 2.47 -11.51 -1.88
CA LEU A 60 3.48 -11.39 -2.92
C LEU A 60 3.88 -12.72 -3.51
N LEU A 61 4.05 -13.75 -2.68
CA LEU A 61 4.43 -15.07 -3.14
C LEU A 61 3.32 -15.73 -3.98
N ALA A 62 2.07 -15.35 -3.74
CA ALA A 62 0.94 -15.86 -4.50
C ALA A 62 0.83 -15.23 -5.89
N GLU A 63 1.30 -14.01 -6.07
CA GLU A 63 1.14 -13.26 -7.33
C GLU A 63 2.43 -13.18 -8.14
N TYR A 64 3.58 -13.13 -7.48
CA TYR A 64 4.87 -12.93 -8.13
C TYR A 64 5.80 -14.10 -7.88
N ASP A 65 6.63 -14.40 -8.86
CA ASP A 65 7.63 -15.47 -8.75
C ASP A 65 8.90 -14.84 -8.17
N VAL A 66 8.94 -14.72 -6.84
CA VAL A 66 10.07 -14.13 -6.12
C VAL A 66 10.44 -15.02 -4.94
N GLU A 67 11.67 -14.90 -4.47
CA GLU A 67 12.11 -15.62 -3.28
C GLU A 67 11.50 -14.98 -2.02
N GLU A 68 11.23 -15.81 -1.01
CA GLU A 68 10.61 -15.35 0.22
C GLU A 68 11.42 -14.24 0.91
N GLU A 69 12.74 -14.36 0.93
CA GLU A 69 13.61 -13.34 1.55
C GLU A 69 13.45 -11.99 0.88
N ILE A 70 13.39 -11.99 -0.46
CA ILE A 70 13.22 -10.77 -1.24
C ILE A 70 11.83 -10.19 -1.02
N ALA A 71 10.81 -11.04 -1.01
CA ALA A 71 9.44 -10.61 -0.76
C ALA A 71 9.30 -9.98 0.63
N ARG A 72 9.92 -10.57 1.64
CA ARG A 72 9.90 -10.04 3.00
C ARG A 72 10.59 -8.69 3.10
N GLU A 73 11.73 -8.55 2.48
CA GLU A 73 12.47 -7.30 2.44
C GLU A 73 11.65 -6.20 1.78
N ASP A 74 11.02 -6.50 0.65
CA ASP A 74 10.16 -5.57 -0.06
C ASP A 74 8.96 -5.16 0.78
N CYS A 75 8.31 -6.12 1.43
CA CYS A 75 7.15 -5.84 2.29
C CYS A 75 7.54 -4.95 3.46
N CYS A 76 8.68 -5.20 4.09
CA CYS A 76 9.16 -4.36 5.19
C CYS A 76 9.43 -2.92 4.71
N THR A 77 10.04 -2.76 3.55
CA THR A 77 10.31 -1.46 2.97
C THR A 77 9.01 -0.70 2.66
N ILE A 78 8.05 -1.39 2.07
CA ILE A 78 6.74 -0.80 1.74
C ILE A 78 6.02 -0.38 3.02
N ALA A 79 5.99 -1.25 4.03
CA ALA A 79 5.34 -0.95 5.30
C ALA A 79 5.98 0.24 6.01
N GLU A 80 7.31 0.33 5.99
CA GLU A 80 8.02 1.48 6.57
C GLU A 80 7.67 2.77 5.87
N ARG A 81 7.60 2.75 4.54
CA ARG A 81 7.19 3.92 3.76
C ARG A 81 5.78 4.35 4.11
N TRP A 82 4.86 3.41 4.18
CA TRP A 82 3.47 3.71 4.54
C TRP A 82 3.38 4.29 5.94
N ARG A 83 4.21 3.80 6.87
CA ARG A 83 4.25 4.31 8.24
C ARG A 83 4.78 5.74 8.27
N GLU A 84 5.87 6.02 7.55
CA GLU A 84 6.44 7.35 7.46
C GLU A 84 5.47 8.36 6.85
N MET A 85 4.65 7.92 5.90
CA MET A 85 3.65 8.76 5.25
C MET A 85 2.34 8.83 6.02
N GLU A 86 2.28 8.19 7.17
CA GLU A 86 1.10 8.15 8.03
C GLU A 86 -0.12 7.52 7.36
N LEU A 87 0.10 6.53 6.50
CA LEU A 87 -0.96 5.81 5.81
C LEU A 87 -1.48 4.61 6.58
N ILE A 88 -0.71 4.13 7.54
CA ILE A 88 -1.10 2.99 8.37
C ILE A 88 -0.99 3.33 9.84
N GLU A 89 -1.75 2.58 10.64
CA GLU A 89 -1.68 2.65 12.10
C GLU A 89 -1.44 1.25 12.65
N GLU A 90 -0.95 1.19 13.85
CA GLU A 90 -0.61 -0.07 14.50
C GLU A 90 -1.70 -0.54 15.45
#